data_ab225424bc20442ac0d2c49cb004fca2
#
_entry.id   ab225424bc20442ac0d2c49cb004fca2
#
_cell.length_a   1.000
_cell.length_b   1.000
_cell.length_c   1.000
_cell.angle_alpha   90.00
_cell.angle_beta   90.00
_cell.angle_gamma   90.00
#
_symmetry.space_group_name_H-M   'P 1'
#
loop_
_entity.id
_entity.type
_entity.pdbx_description
1 polymer ?
#
loop_
_entity_poly.entity_id
_entity_poly.type
_entity_poly.pdbx_seq_one_letter_code
_entity_poly.pdbx_strand_id
1 'polypeptide(L)'
;MPPRPAQTQAGSTVAEFAVALLILIMFVCAVLELARLMYLYNTLQVVTQRAAALAANVDFKDAAALDGVRQKSIFRDAAGGLILGAPVTDAHVRIDYLSLSGPAAAMMTTIPNASLPTCAANNRVACMADPYGAGCIRLVRARICDPAVAGVCNRVPYQALFAFPGLSVALPRATSIVSAETLGAPPGKAPCP
;
A
#
# COMPACT_ATOMS: atom_id res chain seq x y z
N MET A 1 -36.79 -49.58 50.64
CA MET A 1 -36.20 -48.89 49.47
C MET A 1 -34.98 -48.14 49.94
N PRO A 2 -33.77 -48.46 49.44
CA PRO A 2 -32.56 -47.70 49.80
C PRO A 2 -32.57 -46.34 49.08
N PRO A 3 -32.05 -45.22 49.69
CA PRO A 3 -31.95 -43.92 49.05
C PRO A 3 -30.89 -43.99 47.91
N ARG A 4 -31.22 -43.44 46.76
CA ARG A 4 -30.27 -43.31 45.64
C ARG A 4 -29.18 -42.30 46.06
N PRO A 5 -27.89 -42.60 45.80
CA PRO A 5 -26.83 -41.64 46.09
C PRO A 5 -27.01 -40.39 45.17
N ALA A 6 -26.95 -39.22 45.78
CA ALA A 6 -26.94 -37.96 45.05
C ALA A 6 -25.63 -37.89 44.24
N GLN A 7 -25.73 -37.96 42.90
CA GLN A 7 -24.59 -37.73 42.03
C GLN A 7 -24.23 -36.25 42.10
N THR A 8 -23.08 -35.93 42.65
CA THR A 8 -22.50 -34.61 42.70
C THR A 8 -22.03 -34.22 41.27
N GLN A 9 -22.78 -33.41 40.57
CA GLN A 9 -22.48 -32.85 39.23
C GLN A 9 -21.51 -31.68 39.26
N ALA A 10 -20.64 -31.55 40.24
CA ALA A 10 -19.75 -30.41 40.45
C ALA A 10 -18.66 -30.22 39.37
N GLY A 11 -18.41 -31.21 38.49
CA GLY A 11 -17.40 -31.12 37.43
C GLY A 11 -17.92 -30.65 36.07
N SER A 12 -19.21 -30.76 35.79
CA SER A 12 -19.81 -30.46 34.47
C SER A 12 -19.83 -28.93 34.20
N THR A 13 -20.20 -28.11 35.15
CA THR A 13 -20.33 -26.67 35.02
C THR A 13 -19.01 -25.96 34.70
N VAL A 14 -17.89 -26.44 35.24
CA VAL A 14 -16.56 -25.86 34.95
C VAL A 14 -16.16 -26.17 33.51
N ALA A 15 -16.42 -27.39 33.02
CA ALA A 15 -16.13 -27.76 31.62
C ALA A 15 -17.01 -26.95 30.63
N GLU A 16 -18.30 -26.80 30.91
CA GLU A 16 -19.22 -26.01 30.11
C GLU A 16 -18.82 -24.52 30.04
N PHE A 17 -18.44 -23.95 31.21
CA PHE A 17 -17.92 -22.57 31.26
C PHE A 17 -16.62 -22.41 30.47
N ALA A 18 -15.68 -23.36 30.58
CA ALA A 18 -14.42 -23.30 29.84
C ALA A 18 -14.64 -23.34 28.32
N VAL A 19 -15.55 -24.18 27.84
CA VAL A 19 -15.89 -24.25 26.40
C VAL A 19 -16.58 -22.97 25.95
N ALA A 20 -17.54 -22.45 26.70
CA ALA A 20 -18.22 -21.21 26.39
C ALA A 20 -17.23 -20.01 26.35
N LEU A 21 -16.30 -19.94 27.31
CA LEU A 21 -15.27 -18.92 27.37
C LEU A 21 -14.32 -19.02 26.16
N LEU A 22 -13.91 -20.23 25.78
CA LEU A 22 -13.05 -20.43 24.60
C LEU A 22 -13.72 -19.95 23.32
N ILE A 23 -15.00 -20.29 23.13
CA ILE A 23 -15.79 -19.84 21.96
C ILE A 23 -15.91 -18.31 21.97
N LEU A 24 -16.15 -17.70 23.13
CA LEU A 24 -16.23 -16.25 23.27
C LEU A 24 -14.90 -15.58 22.90
N ILE A 25 -13.77 -16.10 23.39
CA ILE A 25 -12.43 -15.56 23.07
C ILE A 25 -12.15 -15.70 21.57
N MET A 26 -12.43 -16.85 20.98
CA MET A 26 -12.25 -17.04 19.53
C MET A 26 -13.10 -16.05 18.71
N PHE A 27 -14.33 -15.80 19.13
CA PHE A 27 -15.20 -14.82 18.49
C PHE A 27 -14.63 -13.40 18.60
N VAL A 28 -14.17 -12.99 19.80
CA VAL A 28 -13.55 -11.68 20.00
C VAL A 28 -12.29 -11.52 19.13
N CYS A 29 -11.42 -12.54 19.10
CA CYS A 29 -10.23 -12.54 18.23
C CYS A 29 -10.60 -12.42 16.75
N ALA A 30 -11.64 -13.09 16.29
CA ALA A 30 -12.12 -13.00 14.91
C ALA A 30 -12.63 -11.58 14.57
N VAL A 31 -13.36 -10.94 15.49
CA VAL A 31 -13.84 -9.56 15.31
C VAL A 31 -12.68 -8.57 15.25
N LEU A 32 -11.68 -8.72 16.13
CA LEU A 32 -10.48 -7.88 16.11
C LEU A 32 -9.69 -8.03 14.80
N GLU A 33 -9.56 -9.26 14.31
CA GLU A 33 -8.88 -9.53 13.04
C GLU A 33 -9.62 -8.90 11.85
N LEU A 34 -10.95 -8.99 11.82
CA LEU A 34 -11.77 -8.36 10.79
C LEU A 34 -11.66 -6.83 10.84
N ALA A 35 -11.69 -6.25 12.03
CA ALA A 35 -11.52 -4.81 12.22
C ALA A 35 -10.15 -4.33 11.70
N ARG A 36 -9.08 -5.09 11.99
CA ARG A 36 -7.73 -4.81 11.49
C ARG A 36 -7.66 -4.93 9.97
N LEU A 37 -8.28 -5.94 9.39
CA LEU A 37 -8.33 -6.11 7.93
C LEU A 37 -9.01 -4.91 7.27
N MET A 38 -10.15 -4.46 7.78
CA MET A 38 -10.85 -3.28 7.29
C MET A 38 -10.03 -1.99 7.46
N TYR A 39 -9.34 -1.83 8.58
CA TYR A 39 -8.39 -0.75 8.79
C TYR A 39 -7.32 -0.73 7.69
N LEU A 40 -6.70 -1.87 7.39
CA LEU A 40 -5.70 -1.99 6.34
C LEU A 40 -6.24 -1.62 4.97
N TYR A 41 -7.43 -2.11 4.60
CA TYR A 41 -8.05 -1.79 3.33
C TYR A 41 -8.21 -0.28 3.11
N ASN A 42 -8.69 0.43 4.13
CA ASN A 42 -8.87 1.88 4.06
C ASN A 42 -7.52 2.62 4.09
N THR A 43 -6.60 2.21 4.97
CA THR A 43 -5.32 2.88 5.16
C THR A 43 -4.43 2.75 3.92
N LEU A 44 -4.43 1.59 3.22
CA LEU A 44 -3.65 1.42 2.00
C LEU A 44 -4.10 2.34 0.87
N GLN A 45 -5.38 2.69 0.77
CA GLN A 45 -5.86 3.70 -0.17
C GLN A 45 -5.28 5.09 0.18
N VAL A 46 -5.32 5.47 1.46
CA VAL A 46 -4.74 6.75 1.91
C VAL A 46 -3.22 6.78 1.67
N VAL A 47 -2.51 5.67 1.95
CA VAL A 47 -1.07 5.53 1.69
C VAL A 47 -0.76 5.78 0.22
N THR A 48 -1.49 5.14 -0.70
CA THR A 48 -1.23 5.32 -2.14
C THR A 48 -1.58 6.71 -2.64
N GLN A 49 -2.67 7.33 -2.15
CA GLN A 49 -3.01 8.71 -2.48
C GLN A 49 -1.92 9.67 -2.01
N ARG A 50 -1.48 9.53 -0.76
CA ARG A 50 -0.41 10.36 -0.19
C ARG A 50 0.92 10.15 -0.92
N ALA A 51 1.28 8.90 -1.23
CA ALA A 51 2.48 8.60 -1.99
C ALA A 51 2.48 9.23 -3.37
N ALA A 52 1.38 9.12 -4.12
CA ALA A 52 1.25 9.70 -5.45
C ALA A 52 1.32 11.24 -5.40
N ALA A 53 0.61 11.88 -4.46
CA ALA A 53 0.60 13.33 -4.30
C ALA A 53 1.98 13.88 -3.91
N LEU A 54 2.69 13.23 -3.00
CA LEU A 54 4.05 13.62 -2.62
C LEU A 54 5.04 13.42 -3.77
N ALA A 55 4.97 12.27 -4.47
CA ALA A 55 5.86 11.96 -5.59
C ALA A 55 5.65 12.89 -6.80
N ALA A 56 4.46 13.47 -6.98
CA ALA A 56 4.19 14.45 -8.02
C ALA A 56 4.95 15.78 -7.82
N ASN A 57 5.45 16.04 -6.62
CA ASN A 57 6.14 17.26 -6.25
C ASN A 57 7.62 17.07 -5.88
N VAL A 58 8.17 15.87 -6.06
CA VAL A 58 9.55 15.52 -5.72
C VAL A 58 10.30 15.13 -6.98
N ASP A 59 11.61 15.39 -7.01
CA ASP A 59 12.47 14.99 -8.11
C ASP A 59 12.50 13.46 -8.26
N PHE A 60 12.05 13.00 -9.40
CA PHE A 60 11.99 11.57 -9.74
C PHE A 60 13.37 10.92 -9.93
N LYS A 61 14.43 11.70 -10.02
CA LYS A 61 15.82 11.21 -10.09
C LYS A 61 16.48 11.13 -8.72
N ASP A 62 15.95 11.81 -7.72
CA ASP A 62 16.47 11.78 -6.36
C ASP A 62 15.92 10.56 -5.59
N ALA A 63 16.74 9.52 -5.50
CA ALA A 63 16.38 8.28 -4.80
C ALA A 63 16.10 8.53 -3.30
N ALA A 64 16.87 9.41 -2.65
CA ALA A 64 16.69 9.71 -1.23
C ALA A 64 15.37 10.46 -0.98
N ALA A 65 15.02 11.38 -1.86
CA ALA A 65 13.75 12.08 -1.80
C ALA A 65 12.56 11.12 -2.03
N LEU A 66 12.68 10.17 -2.97
CA LEU A 66 11.67 9.14 -3.20
C LEU A 66 11.54 8.16 -2.02
N ASP A 67 12.64 7.81 -1.36
CA ASP A 67 12.59 7.02 -0.13
C ASP A 67 11.88 7.79 0.99
N GLY A 68 12.15 9.09 1.13
CA GLY A 68 11.41 9.97 2.02
C GLY A 68 9.90 10.02 1.71
N VAL A 69 9.51 10.02 0.43
CA VAL A 69 8.10 9.92 0.01
C VAL A 69 7.49 8.60 0.45
N ARG A 70 8.17 7.46 0.26
CA ARG A 70 7.69 6.14 0.68
C ARG A 70 7.46 6.09 2.20
N GLN A 71 8.44 6.56 2.98
CA GLN A 71 8.36 6.62 4.44
C GLN A 71 7.21 7.52 4.91
N LYS A 72 7.13 8.75 4.40
CA LYS A 72 6.07 9.69 4.77
C LYS A 72 4.68 9.20 4.36
N SER A 73 4.57 8.45 3.27
CA SER A 73 3.28 7.90 2.82
C SER A 73 2.71 6.88 3.79
N ILE A 74 3.56 6.10 4.47
CA ILE A 74 3.16 5.15 5.53
C ILE A 74 3.16 5.77 6.94
N PHE A 75 3.13 7.10 7.03
CA PHE A 75 3.12 7.87 8.29
C PHE A 75 4.37 7.67 9.15
N ARG A 76 5.53 7.57 8.50
CA ARG A 76 6.84 7.45 9.15
C ARG A 76 7.81 8.51 8.62
N ASP A 77 8.80 8.86 9.45
CA ASP A 77 9.93 9.72 9.07
C ASP A 77 11.22 8.93 8.84
N ALA A 78 11.18 7.61 9.00
CA ALA A 78 12.26 6.66 8.76
C ALA A 78 11.72 5.36 8.17
N ALA A 79 12.63 4.55 7.60
CA ALA A 79 12.30 3.23 7.07
C ALA A 79 11.61 2.34 8.12
N GLY A 80 10.56 1.64 7.72
CA GLY A 80 9.85 0.77 8.65
C GLY A 80 8.49 0.30 8.16
N GLY A 81 7.71 -0.28 9.08
CA GLY A 81 6.39 -0.82 8.79
C GLY A 81 5.24 0.15 9.06
N LEU A 82 4.15 -0.02 8.34
CA LEU A 82 2.88 0.65 8.61
C LEU A 82 2.38 0.26 10.00
N ILE A 83 1.92 1.22 10.78
CA ILE A 83 1.38 0.97 12.13
C ILE A 83 0.18 0.03 12.02
N LEU A 84 0.17 -1.05 12.80
CA LEU A 84 -0.82 -2.14 12.75
C LEU A 84 -0.98 -2.78 11.35
N GLY A 85 -0.09 -2.45 10.41
CA GLY A 85 -0.20 -2.80 9.01
C GLY A 85 0.74 -3.90 8.53
N ALA A 86 1.34 -4.70 9.42
CA ALA A 86 2.20 -5.80 8.98
C ALA A 86 1.48 -6.71 7.96
N PRO A 87 2.18 -7.12 6.89
CA PRO A 87 3.62 -6.98 6.65
C PRO A 87 4.03 -5.72 5.85
N VAL A 88 3.12 -4.75 5.61
CA VAL A 88 3.36 -3.59 4.75
C VAL A 88 4.42 -2.65 5.34
N THR A 89 5.44 -2.35 4.55
CA THR A 89 6.53 -1.40 4.85
C THR A 89 6.64 -0.35 3.73
N ASP A 90 7.51 0.63 3.90
CA ASP A 90 7.87 1.60 2.86
C ASP A 90 8.33 0.95 1.55
N ALA A 91 9.02 -0.20 1.62
CA ALA A 91 9.45 -0.97 0.45
C ALA A 91 8.29 -1.51 -0.40
N HIS A 92 7.09 -1.65 0.18
CA HIS A 92 5.90 -2.08 -0.56
C HIS A 92 5.26 -0.95 -1.38
N VAL A 93 5.65 0.31 -1.13
CA VAL A 93 5.13 1.47 -1.86
C VAL A 93 5.92 1.65 -3.16
N ARG A 94 5.31 1.27 -4.29
CA ARG A 94 5.89 1.44 -5.62
C ARG A 94 5.35 2.70 -6.28
N ILE A 95 6.27 3.53 -6.78
CA ILE A 95 5.96 4.76 -7.51
C ILE A 95 6.37 4.54 -8.96
N ASP A 96 5.44 4.78 -9.88
CA ASP A 96 5.65 4.69 -11.33
C ASP A 96 5.28 6.03 -11.98
N TYR A 97 6.04 6.43 -12.98
CA TYR A 97 5.77 7.60 -13.82
C TYR A 97 5.15 7.15 -15.13
N LEU A 98 4.10 7.84 -15.57
CA LEU A 98 3.30 7.42 -16.72
C LEU A 98 3.24 8.51 -17.77
N SER A 99 3.33 8.09 -19.03
CA SER A 99 2.95 8.88 -20.21
C SER A 99 1.51 8.55 -20.62
N LEU A 100 0.92 9.47 -21.37
CA LEU A 100 -0.36 9.28 -22.05
C LEU A 100 -0.10 9.14 -23.55
N SER A 101 -0.59 8.07 -24.18
CA SER A 101 -0.49 7.89 -25.62
C SER A 101 -1.83 8.21 -26.29
N GLY A 102 -1.80 9.22 -27.20
CA GLY A 102 -2.89 9.59 -28.09
C GLY A 102 -4.04 10.38 -27.47
N PRO A 103 -4.65 11.31 -28.24
CA PRO A 103 -5.72 12.16 -27.77
C PRO A 103 -7.09 11.44 -27.68
N ALA A 104 -7.30 10.40 -28.48
CA ALA A 104 -8.62 9.76 -28.62
C ALA A 104 -8.81 8.51 -27.74
N ALA A 105 -7.72 7.84 -27.37
CA ALA A 105 -7.72 6.67 -26.49
C ALA A 105 -6.51 6.77 -25.58
N ALA A 106 -6.57 7.65 -24.58
CA ALA A 106 -5.47 7.91 -23.66
C ALA A 106 -5.08 6.64 -22.89
N MET A 107 -4.15 5.88 -23.42
CA MET A 107 -3.56 4.74 -22.73
C MET A 107 -2.43 5.23 -21.81
N MET A 108 -2.53 4.88 -20.53
CA MET A 108 -1.49 5.15 -19.55
C MET A 108 -0.38 4.11 -19.66
N THR A 109 0.80 4.54 -20.10
CA THR A 109 1.96 3.66 -20.24
C THR A 109 3.02 4.01 -19.21
N THR A 110 3.54 3.01 -18.51
CA THR A 110 4.64 3.22 -17.55
C THR A 110 5.93 3.53 -18.29
N ILE A 111 6.58 4.63 -17.96
CA ILE A 111 7.88 5.01 -18.50
C ILE A 111 8.95 4.21 -17.73
N PRO A 112 9.78 3.38 -18.39
CA PRO A 112 10.90 2.72 -17.73
C PRO A 112 11.87 3.72 -17.14
N ASN A 113 12.50 3.41 -15.99
CA ASN A 113 13.44 4.32 -15.32
C ASN A 113 14.59 4.81 -16.23
N ALA A 114 15.04 3.96 -17.15
CA ALA A 114 16.08 4.32 -18.12
C ALA A 114 15.60 5.34 -19.17
N SER A 115 14.30 5.42 -19.43
CA SER A 115 13.69 6.30 -20.43
C SER A 115 13.06 7.56 -19.80
N LEU A 116 13.21 7.75 -18.50
CA LEU A 116 12.75 8.97 -17.82
C LEU A 116 13.61 10.17 -18.26
N PRO A 117 13.01 11.37 -18.44
CA PRO A 117 13.74 12.60 -18.70
C PRO A 117 14.91 12.80 -17.73
N THR A 118 15.91 13.55 -18.15
CA THR A 118 17.09 13.80 -17.30
C THR A 118 16.75 14.59 -16.04
N CYS A 119 15.76 15.47 -16.13
CA CYS A 119 15.24 16.22 -14.99
C CYS A 119 13.81 16.76 -15.25
N ALA A 120 13.19 17.34 -14.25
CA ALA A 120 11.85 17.88 -14.31
C ALA A 120 11.70 19.04 -15.32
N ALA A 121 12.74 19.88 -15.52
CA ALA A 121 12.71 20.94 -16.53
C ALA A 121 12.69 20.36 -17.95
N ASN A 122 13.50 19.33 -18.22
CA ASN A 122 13.48 18.63 -19.51
C ASN A 122 12.16 17.89 -19.74
N ASN A 123 11.52 17.37 -18.68
CA ASN A 123 10.16 16.84 -18.80
C ASN A 123 9.17 17.90 -19.31
N ARG A 124 9.25 19.14 -18.81
CA ARG A 124 8.39 20.23 -19.29
C ARG A 124 8.60 20.50 -20.78
N VAL A 125 9.87 20.59 -21.22
CA VAL A 125 10.22 20.80 -22.62
C VAL A 125 9.68 19.66 -23.49
N ALA A 126 9.88 18.40 -23.08
CA ALA A 126 9.37 17.23 -23.80
C ALA A 126 7.84 17.24 -23.90
N CYS A 127 7.15 17.58 -22.81
CA CYS A 127 5.69 17.64 -22.78
C CYS A 127 5.11 18.83 -23.55
N MET A 128 5.84 19.94 -23.68
CA MET A 128 5.46 21.08 -24.52
C MET A 128 5.63 20.76 -26.02
N ALA A 129 6.67 19.99 -26.36
CA ALA A 129 6.90 19.57 -27.75
C ALA A 129 5.90 18.48 -28.18
N ASP A 130 5.66 17.49 -27.34
CA ASP A 130 4.67 16.43 -27.58
C ASP A 130 4.04 15.99 -26.25
N PRO A 131 2.81 16.44 -25.95
CA PRO A 131 2.12 16.08 -24.71
C PRO A 131 1.71 14.59 -24.62
N TYR A 132 1.78 13.86 -25.75
CA TYR A 132 1.49 12.43 -25.85
C TYR A 132 2.74 11.57 -26.08
N GLY A 133 3.90 12.19 -26.07
CA GLY A 133 5.19 11.53 -26.27
C GLY A 133 5.51 10.54 -25.14
N ALA A 134 6.18 9.46 -25.50
CA ALA A 134 6.55 8.39 -24.56
C ALA A 134 7.47 8.86 -23.42
N GLY A 135 8.22 9.96 -23.63
CA GLY A 135 9.11 10.56 -22.62
C GLY A 135 8.46 11.66 -21.77
N CYS A 136 7.20 12.03 -22.03
CA CYS A 136 6.49 13.06 -21.27
C CYS A 136 5.81 12.45 -20.06
N ILE A 137 6.28 12.77 -18.86
CA ILE A 137 5.64 12.34 -17.60
C ILE A 137 4.39 13.21 -17.39
N ARG A 138 3.22 12.61 -17.52
CA ARG A 138 1.92 13.28 -17.32
C ARG A 138 1.27 12.90 -16.00
N LEU A 139 1.50 11.67 -15.53
CA LEU A 139 0.85 11.12 -14.36
C LEU A 139 1.87 10.41 -13.48
N VAL A 140 1.61 10.43 -12.19
CA VAL A 140 2.34 9.68 -11.17
C VAL A 140 1.38 8.65 -10.55
N ARG A 141 1.79 7.41 -10.53
CA ARG A 141 1.03 6.31 -9.97
C ARG A 141 1.75 5.72 -8.77
N ALA A 142 1.06 5.62 -7.64
CA ALA A 142 1.53 4.86 -6.49
C ALA A 142 0.70 3.60 -6.30
N ARG A 143 1.36 2.48 -5.99
CA ARG A 143 0.74 1.16 -5.80
C ARG A 143 1.37 0.45 -4.62
N ILE A 144 0.58 -0.42 -3.96
CA ILE A 144 1.11 -1.37 -2.98
C ILE A 144 1.42 -2.68 -3.71
N CYS A 145 2.70 -3.07 -3.69
CA CYS A 145 3.22 -4.25 -4.36
C CYS A 145 4.12 -5.04 -3.42
N ASP A 146 4.15 -6.36 -3.59
CA ASP A 146 5.14 -7.21 -2.91
C ASP A 146 6.54 -6.90 -3.47
N PRO A 147 7.49 -6.46 -2.64
CA PRO A 147 8.85 -6.13 -3.07
C PRO A 147 9.69 -7.35 -3.45
N ALA A 148 9.27 -8.57 -3.11
CA ALA A 148 10.02 -9.80 -3.38
C ALA A 148 10.23 -10.07 -4.88
N VAL A 149 9.35 -9.54 -5.75
CA VAL A 149 9.42 -9.74 -7.20
C VAL A 149 9.63 -8.41 -7.91
N ALA A 150 10.84 -8.18 -8.42
CA ALA A 150 11.14 -6.98 -9.19
C ALA A 150 10.35 -6.95 -10.51
N GLY A 151 9.88 -5.76 -10.89
CA GLY A 151 9.19 -5.55 -12.17
C GLY A 151 7.69 -5.88 -12.15
N VAL A 152 7.24 -6.83 -11.38
CA VAL A 152 5.83 -7.23 -11.27
C VAL A 152 5.22 -6.67 -9.99
N CYS A 153 3.97 -6.22 -10.03
CA CYS A 153 3.26 -5.77 -8.85
C CYS A 153 2.31 -6.88 -8.35
N ASN A 154 2.85 -7.79 -7.55
CA ASN A 154 2.08 -8.84 -6.92
C ASN A 154 1.32 -8.31 -5.72
N ARG A 155 0.23 -9.00 -5.33
CA ARG A 155 -0.50 -8.69 -4.10
C ARG A 155 0.35 -9.07 -2.90
N VAL A 156 0.31 -8.22 -1.88
CA VAL A 156 0.93 -8.51 -0.59
C VAL A 156 0.05 -9.50 0.17
N PRO A 157 0.60 -10.63 0.66
CA PRO A 157 -0.17 -11.55 1.49
C PRO A 157 -0.51 -10.87 2.83
N TYR A 158 -1.74 -11.06 3.28
CA TYR A 158 -2.15 -10.59 4.59
C TYR A 158 -1.52 -11.45 5.68
N GLN A 159 -0.97 -10.81 6.70
CA GLN A 159 -0.42 -11.50 7.87
C GLN A 159 -1.40 -11.33 9.04
N ALA A 160 -2.14 -12.39 9.36
CA ALA A 160 -3.03 -12.43 10.49
C ALA A 160 -2.26 -12.37 11.82
N LEU A 161 -2.82 -11.70 12.83
CA LEU A 161 -2.31 -11.70 14.20
C LEU A 161 -2.63 -13.03 14.90
N PHE A 162 -3.82 -13.58 14.61
CA PHE A 162 -4.25 -14.86 15.12
C PHE A 162 -4.22 -15.88 13.98
N ALA A 163 -3.54 -17.01 14.20
CA ALA A 163 -3.43 -18.07 13.22
C ALA A 163 -4.77 -18.83 13.11
N PHE A 164 -5.64 -18.38 12.19
CA PHE A 164 -6.83 -19.15 11.84
C PHE A 164 -6.48 -20.14 10.72
N PRO A 165 -6.68 -21.45 10.91
CA PRO A 165 -6.41 -22.43 9.86
C PRO A 165 -7.27 -22.14 8.61
N GLY A 166 -6.60 -22.11 7.44
CA GLY A 166 -7.29 -21.90 6.15
C GLY A 166 -7.55 -20.46 5.75
N LEU A 167 -7.15 -19.45 6.53
CA LEU A 167 -7.30 -18.04 6.18
C LEU A 167 -6.08 -17.55 5.42
N SER A 168 -6.08 -17.71 4.10
CA SER A 168 -5.08 -17.06 3.23
C SER A 168 -5.77 -15.92 2.46
N VAL A 169 -5.61 -14.70 2.94
CA VAL A 169 -6.16 -13.49 2.33
C VAL A 169 -5.02 -12.65 1.77
N ALA A 170 -5.20 -12.08 0.57
CA ALA A 170 -4.27 -11.11 0.02
C ALA A 170 -4.82 -9.69 0.23
N LEU A 171 -3.94 -8.75 0.53
CA LEU A 171 -4.29 -7.33 0.63
C LEU A 171 -4.79 -6.78 -0.72
N PRO A 172 -5.61 -5.72 -0.72
CA PRO A 172 -6.13 -5.13 -1.94
C PRO A 172 -4.99 -4.51 -2.76
N ARG A 173 -5.18 -4.47 -4.08
CA ARG A 173 -4.31 -3.70 -4.96
C ARG A 173 -4.66 -2.22 -4.86
N ALA A 174 -4.30 -1.58 -3.73
CA ALA A 174 -4.45 -0.15 -3.61
C ALA A 174 -3.60 0.55 -4.68
N THR A 175 -4.22 1.45 -5.42
CA THR A 175 -3.59 2.21 -6.51
C THR A 175 -4.18 3.60 -6.55
N SER A 176 -3.32 4.61 -6.62
CA SER A 176 -3.73 6.00 -6.81
C SER A 176 -2.91 6.62 -7.93
N ILE A 177 -3.55 7.44 -8.74
CA ILE A 177 -2.95 8.14 -9.87
C ILE A 177 -3.28 9.61 -9.71
N VAL A 178 -2.27 10.47 -9.86
CA VAL A 178 -2.41 11.92 -9.84
C VAL A 178 -1.68 12.52 -11.04
N SER A 179 -2.03 13.74 -11.43
CA SER A 179 -1.28 14.50 -12.43
C SER A 179 0.12 14.80 -11.93
N ALA A 180 1.09 14.78 -12.84
CA ALA A 180 2.44 15.23 -12.54
C ALA A 180 2.42 16.76 -12.36
N GLU A 181 2.87 17.23 -11.21
CA GLU A 181 2.93 18.65 -10.86
C GLU A 181 4.31 19.24 -11.18
N THR A 182 5.04 19.66 -10.16
CA THR A 182 6.36 20.30 -10.33
C THR A 182 7.48 19.29 -10.59
N LEU A 183 7.31 18.02 -10.20
CA LEU A 183 8.33 16.98 -10.19
C LEU A 183 9.64 17.45 -9.54
N GLY A 184 9.54 18.27 -8.48
CA GLY A 184 10.66 18.84 -7.76
C GLY A 184 11.36 20.03 -8.45
N ALA A 185 10.86 20.50 -9.59
CA ALA A 185 11.42 21.67 -10.23
C ALA A 185 10.92 22.95 -9.55
N PRO A 186 11.79 23.77 -8.94
CA PRO A 186 11.39 25.09 -8.47
C PRO A 186 10.99 25.98 -9.65
N PRO A 187 10.11 26.98 -9.43
CA PRO A 187 9.74 27.96 -10.46
C PRO A 187 11.00 28.68 -10.99
N GLY A 188 11.13 28.78 -12.31
CA GLY A 188 12.21 29.54 -12.95
C GLY A 188 13.56 28.84 -13.06
N LYS A 189 13.70 27.57 -12.65
CA LYS A 189 14.95 26.83 -12.84
C LYS A 189 15.18 26.51 -14.33
N ALA A 190 16.37 26.82 -14.82
CA ALA A 190 16.80 26.49 -16.18
C ALA A 190 16.74 24.98 -16.45
N PRO A 191 16.60 24.54 -17.71
CA PRO A 191 16.77 23.16 -18.10
C PRO A 191 18.11 22.63 -17.58
N CYS A 192 18.11 21.37 -17.14
CA CYS A 192 19.36 20.73 -16.74
C CYS A 192 20.24 20.45 -17.98
N PRO A 193 21.56 20.41 -17.78
CA PRO A 193 22.49 20.11 -18.84
C PRO A 193 22.28 18.71 -19.43
#